data_58bd027bcf02e1983a7bfab6dd6c81f0
#
_entry.id   58bd027bcf02e1983a7bfab6dd6c81f0
#
_cell.length_a   1.000
_cell.length_b   1.000
_cell.length_c   1.000
_cell.angle_alpha   90.00
_cell.angle_beta   90.00
_cell.angle_gamma   90.00
#
_symmetry.space_group_name_H-M   'P 1'
#
loop_
_entity.id
_entity.type
_entity.pdbx_description
1 polymer ?
#
loop_
_entity_poly.entity_id
_entity_poly.type
_entity_poly.pdbx_seq_one_letter_code
_entity_poly.pdbx_strand_id
1 'polypeptide(L)'
;MENGKLGKTEAWLILDAPEGSQLVYGIKPGTTLDTLRAACEQGAAVEPLLRRVTVHPGDVCFIPAGCVHAIGAGIMLYEIQQSSDITYRFYDWDRVDKNGNRRELHLQKALDVTDLTFSLDPIPAPNKPVARVLDEKYFTLDLVNVQGEAVLPAVTAFGLLTALDGDLTVRFAGGQLTLRKGESAYIPHTAPVLTLHGKGRAALSMPR
;
A
#
# COMPACT_ATOMS: atom_id res chain seq x y z
N MET A 1 -8.41 16.95 13.18
CA MET A 1 -7.08 16.93 12.54
C MET A 1 -6.07 17.35 13.58
N GLU A 2 -5.06 16.54 13.83
CA GLU A 2 -4.03 16.84 14.81
C GLU A 2 -3.04 17.86 14.20
N ASN A 3 -3.00 19.06 14.75
CA ASN A 3 -2.11 20.15 14.31
C ASN A 3 -2.16 20.47 12.80
N GLY A 4 -3.32 20.33 12.15
CA GLY A 4 -3.46 20.55 10.71
C GLY A 4 -2.92 19.44 9.81
N LYS A 5 -2.38 18.36 10.38
CA LYS A 5 -1.90 17.22 9.60
C LYS A 5 -3.06 16.44 8.97
N LEU A 6 -2.86 16.01 7.74
CA LEU A 6 -3.81 15.15 7.02
C LEU A 6 -3.67 13.69 7.48
N GLY A 7 -4.73 12.92 7.31
CA GLY A 7 -4.68 11.47 7.42
C GLY A 7 -3.72 10.85 6.40
N LYS A 8 -3.44 9.56 6.54
CA LYS A 8 -2.57 8.80 5.66
C LYS A 8 -3.41 7.91 4.74
N THR A 9 -3.63 8.38 3.50
CA THR A 9 -4.16 7.52 2.43
C THR A 9 -3.00 6.77 1.80
N GLU A 10 -3.17 5.48 1.61
CA GLU A 10 -2.13 4.61 1.08
C GLU A 10 -2.68 3.53 0.17
N ALA A 11 -1.79 2.80 -0.48
CA ALA A 11 -2.13 1.64 -1.28
C ALA A 11 -1.04 0.58 -1.14
N TRP A 12 -1.45 -0.67 -1.12
CA TRP A 12 -0.57 -1.83 -1.06
C TRP A 12 -0.70 -2.66 -2.33
N LEU A 13 0.43 -2.95 -2.95
CA LEU A 13 0.55 -3.98 -3.97
C LEU A 13 1.19 -5.20 -3.33
N ILE A 14 0.50 -6.32 -3.34
CA ILE A 14 0.99 -7.57 -2.77
C ILE A 14 2.06 -8.15 -3.70
N LEU A 15 3.28 -8.28 -3.20
CA LEU A 15 4.41 -8.84 -3.96
C LEU A 15 4.53 -10.34 -3.75
N ASP A 16 4.33 -10.79 -2.51
CA ASP A 16 4.36 -12.20 -2.12
C ASP A 16 3.42 -12.44 -0.94
N ALA A 17 2.75 -13.58 -0.93
CA ALA A 17 1.84 -14.00 0.13
C ALA A 17 1.74 -15.53 0.15
N PRO A 18 2.02 -16.19 1.28
CA PRO A 18 1.72 -17.60 1.46
C PRO A 18 0.25 -17.91 1.17
N GLU A 19 -0.07 -19.12 0.76
CA GLU A 19 -1.45 -19.55 0.51
C GLU A 19 -2.33 -19.34 1.75
N GLY A 20 -3.51 -18.73 1.55
CA GLY A 20 -4.43 -18.40 2.63
C GLY A 20 -4.06 -17.18 3.47
N SER A 21 -3.03 -16.43 3.10
CA SER A 21 -2.66 -15.18 3.77
C SER A 21 -3.79 -14.17 3.74
N GLN A 22 -3.97 -13.46 4.86
CA GLN A 22 -5.04 -12.49 5.02
C GLN A 22 -4.51 -11.15 5.53
N LEU A 23 -5.14 -10.08 5.07
CA LEU A 23 -5.04 -8.75 5.67
C LEU A 23 -6.24 -8.48 6.57
N VAL A 24 -6.06 -7.66 7.60
CA VAL A 24 -7.17 -6.90 8.15
C VAL A 24 -7.45 -5.76 7.19
N TYR A 25 -8.71 -5.62 6.73
CA TYR A 25 -9.08 -4.63 5.72
C TYR A 25 -10.51 -4.14 5.94
N GLY A 26 -10.64 -3.31 6.97
CA GLY A 26 -11.90 -2.77 7.44
C GLY A 26 -12.45 -3.44 8.71
N ILE A 27 -13.66 -3.07 9.03
CA ILE A 27 -14.47 -3.60 10.15
C ILE A 27 -15.64 -4.40 9.56
N LYS A 28 -16.07 -5.44 10.25
CA LYS A 28 -17.23 -6.25 9.80
C LYS A 28 -18.51 -5.42 9.79
N PRO A 29 -19.35 -5.56 8.76
CA PRO A 29 -20.65 -4.87 8.68
C PRO A 29 -21.51 -5.10 9.93
N GLY A 30 -22.22 -4.06 10.37
CA GLY A 30 -23.08 -4.10 11.55
C GLY A 30 -22.36 -3.82 12.87
N THR A 31 -21.05 -3.67 12.88
CA THR A 31 -20.31 -3.22 14.06
C THR A 31 -20.58 -1.73 14.30
N THR A 32 -21.02 -1.38 15.50
CA THR A 32 -21.19 0.01 15.94
C THR A 32 -19.91 0.54 16.58
N LEU A 33 -19.79 1.87 16.68
CA LEU A 33 -18.65 2.48 17.36
C LEU A 33 -18.56 2.07 18.84
N ASP A 34 -19.70 1.96 19.53
CA ASP A 34 -19.77 1.53 20.94
C ASP A 34 -19.32 0.07 21.09
N THR A 35 -19.77 -0.82 20.19
CA THR A 35 -19.34 -2.23 20.19
C THR A 35 -17.83 -2.33 19.93
N LEU A 36 -17.31 -1.55 18.96
CA LEU A 36 -15.89 -1.52 18.65
C LEU A 36 -15.08 -1.00 19.84
N ARG A 37 -15.51 0.09 20.48
CA ARG A 37 -14.87 0.65 21.69
C ARG A 37 -14.78 -0.39 22.81
N ALA A 38 -15.92 -0.98 23.18
CA ALA A 38 -15.99 -1.97 24.27
C ALA A 38 -15.09 -3.18 23.99
N ALA A 39 -15.00 -3.61 22.74
CA ALA A 39 -14.13 -4.72 22.34
C ALA A 39 -12.64 -4.33 22.40
N CYS A 40 -12.26 -3.12 21.95
CA CYS A 40 -10.88 -2.63 22.03
C CYS A 40 -10.37 -2.52 23.47
N GLU A 41 -11.23 -2.10 24.41
CA GLU A 41 -10.90 -2.05 25.84
C GLU A 41 -10.61 -3.43 26.43
N GLN A 42 -11.09 -4.48 25.80
CA GLN A 42 -10.86 -5.88 26.17
C GLN A 42 -9.78 -6.57 25.31
N GLY A 43 -8.95 -5.80 24.59
CA GLY A 43 -7.82 -6.30 23.83
C GLY A 43 -8.23 -7.22 22.68
N ALA A 44 -7.91 -8.52 22.76
CA ALA A 44 -8.19 -9.50 21.69
C ALA A 44 -9.68 -9.68 21.35
N ALA A 45 -10.61 -9.19 22.19
CA ALA A 45 -12.04 -9.21 21.90
C ALA A 45 -12.42 -8.38 20.65
N VAL A 46 -11.54 -7.51 20.17
CA VAL A 46 -11.73 -6.77 18.92
C VAL A 46 -11.54 -7.63 17.67
N GLU A 47 -10.76 -8.71 17.72
CA GLU A 47 -10.42 -9.51 16.54
C GLU A 47 -11.63 -10.08 15.78
N PRO A 48 -12.68 -10.60 16.43
CA PRO A 48 -13.89 -11.03 15.75
C PRO A 48 -14.63 -9.94 14.97
N LEU A 49 -14.40 -8.65 15.29
CA LEU A 49 -15.00 -7.50 14.62
C LEU A 49 -14.20 -7.04 13.40
N LEU A 50 -12.94 -7.46 13.28
CA LEU A 50 -12.07 -7.10 12.16
C LEU A 50 -12.50 -7.86 10.90
N ARG A 51 -12.61 -7.12 9.78
CA ARG A 51 -12.81 -7.73 8.48
C ARG A 51 -11.46 -8.22 7.95
N ARG A 52 -11.38 -9.52 7.67
CA ARG A 52 -10.21 -10.14 7.07
C ARG A 52 -10.49 -10.49 5.62
N VAL A 53 -9.54 -10.22 4.74
CA VAL A 53 -9.62 -10.54 3.31
C VAL A 53 -8.42 -11.38 2.91
N THR A 54 -8.65 -12.42 2.12
CA THR A 54 -7.56 -13.21 1.53
C THR A 54 -6.92 -12.41 0.41
N VAL A 55 -5.60 -12.45 0.31
CA VAL A 55 -4.82 -11.76 -0.72
C VAL A 55 -3.87 -12.70 -1.41
N HIS A 56 -3.56 -12.35 -2.67
CA HIS A 56 -2.63 -13.09 -3.53
C HIS A 56 -1.58 -12.14 -4.12
N PRO A 57 -0.42 -12.66 -4.54
CA PRO A 57 0.55 -11.87 -5.27
C PRO A 57 -0.08 -11.19 -6.49
N GLY A 58 0.08 -9.88 -6.60
CA GLY A 58 -0.50 -9.04 -7.65
C GLY A 58 -1.78 -8.32 -7.25
N ASP A 59 -2.37 -8.60 -6.10
CA ASP A 59 -3.52 -7.86 -5.61
C ASP A 59 -3.12 -6.44 -5.19
N VAL A 60 -4.02 -5.49 -5.44
CA VAL A 60 -3.89 -4.08 -5.06
C VAL A 60 -4.98 -3.73 -4.05
N CYS A 61 -4.59 -3.18 -2.91
CA CYS A 61 -5.48 -2.71 -1.86
C CYS A 61 -5.38 -1.20 -1.75
N PHE A 62 -6.47 -0.48 -1.95
CA PHE A 62 -6.55 0.96 -1.69
C PHE A 62 -7.02 1.21 -0.26
N ILE A 63 -6.26 1.97 0.51
CA ILE A 63 -6.47 2.20 1.95
C ILE A 63 -6.65 3.69 2.19
N PRO A 64 -7.89 4.20 2.14
CA PRO A 64 -8.15 5.60 2.49
C PRO A 64 -7.90 5.84 3.98
N ALA A 65 -7.61 7.10 4.33
CA ALA A 65 -7.53 7.49 5.73
C ALA A 65 -8.84 7.11 6.46
N GLY A 66 -8.72 6.52 7.66
CA GLY A 66 -9.84 5.99 8.44
C GLY A 66 -10.13 4.51 8.23
N CYS A 67 -9.60 3.88 7.19
CA CYS A 67 -9.70 2.44 7.02
C CYS A 67 -8.89 1.71 8.10
N VAL A 68 -9.51 0.80 8.82
CA VAL A 68 -8.81 -0.10 9.76
C VAL A 68 -8.08 -1.16 8.95
N HIS A 69 -6.76 -1.25 9.13
CA HIS A 69 -5.95 -2.18 8.36
C HIS A 69 -4.77 -2.75 9.14
N ALA A 70 -4.35 -3.96 8.79
CA ALA A 70 -3.10 -4.55 9.28
C ALA A 70 -2.60 -5.62 8.32
N ILE A 71 -1.27 -5.71 8.21
CA ILE A 71 -0.59 -6.70 7.38
C ILE A 71 -0.56 -8.05 8.12
N GLY A 72 -0.98 -9.11 7.43
CA GLY A 72 -0.89 -10.48 7.94
C GLY A 72 0.53 -11.03 7.89
N ALA A 73 0.75 -12.12 8.62
CA ALA A 73 2.06 -12.75 8.69
C ALA A 73 2.51 -13.29 7.32
N GLY A 74 3.80 -13.12 7.02
CA GLY A 74 4.43 -13.65 5.80
C GLY A 74 4.15 -12.87 4.52
N ILE A 75 3.33 -11.83 4.56
CA ILE A 75 3.02 -11.00 3.39
C ILE A 75 4.16 -10.01 3.13
N MET A 76 4.63 -9.97 1.88
CA MET A 76 5.51 -8.92 1.36
C MET A 76 4.70 -8.01 0.43
N LEU A 77 4.82 -6.70 0.61
CA LEU A 77 4.09 -5.75 -0.20
C LEU A 77 4.94 -4.52 -0.56
N TYR A 78 4.54 -3.83 -1.60
CA TYR A 78 4.99 -2.49 -1.96
C TYR A 78 3.92 -1.50 -1.51
N GLU A 79 4.31 -0.55 -0.68
CA GLU A 79 3.43 0.50 -0.17
C GLU A 79 3.75 1.84 -0.81
N ILE A 80 2.71 2.54 -1.26
CA ILE A 80 2.75 3.96 -1.58
C ILE A 80 1.77 4.68 -0.67
N GLN A 81 2.17 5.82 -0.09
CA GLN A 81 1.36 6.58 0.84
C GLN A 81 1.53 8.08 0.70
N GLN A 82 0.57 8.85 1.22
CA GLN A 82 0.79 10.27 1.48
C GLN A 82 1.94 10.46 2.45
N SER A 83 2.67 11.59 2.32
CA SER A 83 3.72 12.00 3.26
C SER A 83 3.10 12.41 4.60
N SER A 84 2.65 11.41 5.35
CA SER A 84 2.06 11.54 6.69
C SER A 84 2.61 10.46 7.61
N ASP A 85 2.90 10.83 8.84
CA ASP A 85 3.37 9.95 9.91
C ASP A 85 2.26 9.58 10.91
N ILE A 86 1.01 10.01 10.65
CA ILE A 86 -0.10 9.79 11.56
C ILE A 86 -0.57 8.34 11.45
N THR A 87 -0.37 7.60 12.53
CA THR A 87 -0.91 6.25 12.69
C THR A 87 -1.53 6.13 14.09
N TYR A 88 -2.83 5.85 14.13
CA TYR A 88 -3.53 5.58 15.39
C TYR A 88 -3.78 4.09 15.53
N ARG A 89 -3.34 3.50 16.66
CA ARG A 89 -3.52 2.09 16.97
C ARG A 89 -4.53 1.92 18.08
N PHE A 90 -5.53 1.07 17.88
CA PHE A 90 -6.44 0.66 18.94
C PHE A 90 -6.18 -0.78 19.41
N TYR A 91 -5.44 -1.59 18.65
CA TYR A 91 -5.02 -2.95 18.97
C TYR A 91 -3.70 -3.30 18.30
N ASP A 92 -2.85 -4.09 18.93
CA ASP A 92 -1.53 -4.45 18.40
C ASP A 92 -1.13 -5.90 18.73
N TRP A 93 -2.11 -6.81 18.89
CA TRP A 93 -1.87 -8.25 19.15
C TRP A 93 -0.92 -8.50 20.33
N ASP A 94 -0.95 -7.65 21.34
CA ASP A 94 -0.08 -7.70 22.52
C ASP A 94 1.44 -7.78 22.21
N ARG A 95 1.84 -7.35 21.01
CA ARG A 95 3.23 -7.39 20.58
C ARG A 95 4.11 -6.52 21.47
N VAL A 96 5.30 -7.04 21.72
CA VAL A 96 6.36 -6.34 22.46
C VAL A 96 7.61 -6.24 21.57
N ASP A 97 8.40 -5.21 21.79
CA ASP A 97 9.73 -5.06 21.21
C ASP A 97 10.76 -6.01 21.88
N LYS A 98 12.00 -5.97 21.41
CA LYS A 98 13.10 -6.76 21.99
C LYS A 98 13.41 -6.48 23.48
N ASN A 99 12.89 -5.37 24.01
CA ASN A 99 13.05 -4.96 25.41
C ASN A 99 11.79 -5.26 26.23
N GLY A 100 10.76 -5.88 25.66
CA GLY A 100 9.49 -6.17 26.32
C GLY A 100 8.49 -5.00 26.36
N ASN A 101 8.76 -3.90 25.67
CA ASN A 101 7.85 -2.74 25.63
C ASN A 101 6.76 -2.93 24.58
N ARG A 102 5.52 -2.59 24.96
CA ARG A 102 4.37 -2.51 24.03
C ARG A 102 4.39 -1.18 23.29
N ARG A 103 3.89 -1.16 22.06
CA ARG A 103 3.64 0.09 21.34
C ARG A 103 2.47 0.83 21.97
N GLU A 104 2.53 2.16 21.93
CA GLU A 104 1.44 3.02 22.41
C GLU A 104 0.16 2.79 21.59
N LEU A 105 -0.96 2.69 22.30
CA LEU A 105 -2.30 2.66 21.71
C LEU A 105 -2.95 4.05 21.83
N HIS A 106 -3.70 4.42 20.80
CA HIS A 106 -4.35 5.72 20.67
C HIS A 106 -5.87 5.54 20.56
N LEU A 107 -6.47 4.76 21.47
CA LEU A 107 -7.83 4.24 21.33
C LEU A 107 -8.84 5.33 20.94
N GLN A 108 -8.93 6.43 21.70
CA GLN A 108 -9.93 7.47 21.39
C GLN A 108 -9.71 8.07 20.00
N LYS A 109 -8.47 8.48 19.68
CA LYS A 109 -8.14 9.06 18.36
C LYS A 109 -8.39 8.10 17.21
N ALA A 110 -8.10 6.81 17.42
CA ALA A 110 -8.37 5.78 16.42
C ALA A 110 -9.87 5.62 16.15
N LEU A 111 -10.67 5.58 17.23
CA LEU A 111 -12.14 5.48 17.12
C LEU A 111 -12.76 6.72 16.47
N ASP A 112 -12.24 7.92 16.77
CA ASP A 112 -12.76 9.18 16.22
C ASP A 112 -12.61 9.29 14.70
N VAL A 113 -11.63 8.57 14.11
CA VAL A 113 -11.35 8.61 12.66
C VAL A 113 -11.70 7.31 11.93
N THR A 114 -12.15 6.27 12.63
CA THR A 114 -12.46 4.97 12.01
C THR A 114 -13.68 5.06 11.10
N ASP A 115 -13.50 4.64 9.85
CA ASP A 115 -14.60 4.44 8.90
C ASP A 115 -15.17 3.02 9.07
N LEU A 116 -16.35 2.93 9.70
CA LEU A 116 -17.08 1.66 9.88
C LEU A 116 -17.78 1.18 8.60
N THR A 117 -17.85 2.02 7.57
CA THR A 117 -18.57 1.71 6.31
C THR A 117 -17.64 1.18 5.23
N PHE A 118 -16.32 1.27 5.44
CA PHE A 118 -15.34 0.81 4.47
C PHE A 118 -15.47 -0.69 4.17
N SER A 119 -15.66 -1.04 2.90
CA SER A 119 -15.95 -2.41 2.47
C SER A 119 -15.34 -2.81 1.12
N LEU A 120 -14.29 -2.12 0.65
CA LEU A 120 -13.63 -2.48 -0.60
C LEU A 120 -12.95 -3.85 -0.49
N ASP A 121 -12.83 -4.54 -1.62
CA ASP A 121 -12.05 -5.76 -1.77
C ASP A 121 -10.72 -5.47 -2.48
N PRO A 122 -9.68 -6.31 -2.27
CA PRO A 122 -8.48 -6.28 -3.08
C PRO A 122 -8.83 -6.46 -4.57
N ILE A 123 -8.17 -5.71 -5.44
CA ILE A 123 -8.40 -5.76 -6.89
C ILE A 123 -7.20 -6.46 -7.52
N PRO A 124 -7.37 -7.58 -8.25
CA PRO A 124 -6.28 -8.21 -8.99
C PRO A 124 -5.70 -7.24 -10.03
N ALA A 125 -4.38 -7.09 -10.04
CA ALA A 125 -3.74 -6.24 -11.04
C ALA A 125 -3.97 -6.80 -12.45
N PRO A 126 -4.34 -5.95 -13.43
CA PRO A 126 -4.56 -6.38 -14.78
C PRO A 126 -3.28 -6.95 -15.40
N ASN A 127 -3.39 -8.07 -16.10
CA ASN A 127 -2.27 -8.65 -16.86
C ASN A 127 -2.12 -7.92 -18.21
N LYS A 128 -1.59 -6.68 -18.15
CA LYS A 128 -1.30 -5.83 -19.33
C LYS A 128 0.15 -5.38 -19.28
N PRO A 129 0.77 -5.06 -20.43
CA PRO A 129 2.14 -4.52 -20.43
C PRO A 129 2.29 -3.27 -19.57
N VAL A 130 1.33 -2.36 -19.63
CA VAL A 130 1.22 -1.19 -18.75
C VAL A 130 -0.22 -1.05 -18.29
N ALA A 131 -0.44 -0.94 -16.99
CA ALA A 131 -1.76 -0.80 -16.41
C ALA A 131 -1.76 0.23 -15.29
N ARG A 132 -2.61 1.28 -15.41
CA ARG A 132 -2.96 2.13 -14.27
C ARG A 132 -3.84 1.32 -13.32
N VAL A 133 -3.31 0.98 -12.14
CA VAL A 133 -4.02 0.18 -11.12
C VAL A 133 -4.65 1.04 -10.05
N LEU A 134 -4.14 2.26 -9.87
CA LEU A 134 -4.74 3.26 -8.99
C LEU A 134 -4.65 4.64 -9.63
N ASP A 135 -5.74 5.38 -9.52
CA ASP A 135 -5.86 6.76 -9.97
C ASP A 135 -6.65 7.53 -8.90
N GLU A 136 -5.95 7.91 -7.84
CA GLU A 136 -6.55 8.47 -6.64
C GLU A 136 -6.17 9.94 -6.45
N LYS A 137 -6.83 10.59 -5.51
CA LYS A 137 -6.69 12.04 -5.28
C LYS A 137 -5.24 12.50 -5.04
N TYR A 138 -4.41 11.67 -4.42
CA TYR A 138 -3.08 12.06 -3.95
C TYR A 138 -1.94 11.45 -4.75
N PHE A 139 -2.19 10.32 -5.39
CA PHE A 139 -1.20 9.61 -6.19
C PHE A 139 -1.85 8.68 -7.20
N THR A 140 -1.03 8.29 -8.16
CA THR A 140 -1.35 7.23 -9.12
C THR A 140 -0.33 6.11 -9.00
N LEU A 141 -0.74 4.88 -9.37
CA LEU A 141 0.14 3.73 -9.45
C LEU A 141 -0.07 3.02 -10.79
N ASP A 142 1.00 2.94 -11.57
CA ASP A 142 1.05 2.15 -12.78
C ASP A 142 1.91 0.91 -12.54
N LEU A 143 1.43 -0.26 -12.98
CA LEU A 143 2.22 -1.47 -13.08
C LEU A 143 2.70 -1.67 -14.50
N VAL A 144 3.99 -2.01 -14.66
CA VAL A 144 4.64 -2.26 -15.93
C VAL A 144 5.16 -3.68 -15.94
N ASN A 145 4.60 -4.52 -16.82
CA ASN A 145 5.06 -5.87 -17.07
C ASN A 145 6.01 -5.85 -18.26
N VAL A 146 7.29 -6.06 -18.03
CA VAL A 146 8.33 -6.01 -19.06
C VAL A 146 8.59 -7.42 -19.59
N GLN A 147 8.37 -7.64 -20.89
CA GLN A 147 8.70 -8.86 -21.62
C GLN A 147 9.49 -8.46 -22.87
N GLY A 148 10.75 -8.09 -22.67
CA GLY A 148 11.61 -7.51 -23.68
C GLY A 148 11.69 -5.99 -23.54
N GLU A 149 10.65 -5.28 -23.95
CA GLU A 149 10.57 -3.81 -23.88
C GLU A 149 9.19 -3.32 -23.47
N ALA A 150 9.16 -2.22 -22.69
CA ALA A 150 7.94 -1.49 -22.36
C ALA A 150 8.21 0.02 -22.31
N VAL A 151 7.31 0.82 -22.88
CA VAL A 151 7.39 2.30 -22.81
C VAL A 151 6.69 2.75 -21.52
N LEU A 152 7.34 3.58 -20.73
CA LEU A 152 6.75 4.13 -19.51
C LEU A 152 5.73 5.24 -19.84
N PRO A 153 4.66 5.36 -19.04
CA PRO A 153 3.79 6.53 -19.08
C PRO A 153 4.57 7.82 -18.84
N ALA A 154 4.09 8.91 -19.44
CA ALA A 154 4.65 10.23 -19.20
C ALA A 154 4.50 10.64 -17.73
N VAL A 155 5.54 11.24 -17.17
CA VAL A 155 5.54 11.74 -15.80
C VAL A 155 5.12 13.20 -15.80
N THR A 156 4.04 13.53 -15.07
CA THR A 156 3.46 14.89 -15.09
C THR A 156 4.04 15.82 -14.03
N ALA A 157 4.53 15.27 -12.92
CA ALA A 157 5.22 16.02 -11.86
C ALA A 157 6.60 15.39 -11.61
N PHE A 158 6.65 14.33 -10.83
CA PHE A 158 7.80 13.43 -10.73
C PHE A 158 7.27 12.00 -10.60
N GLY A 159 8.13 11.02 -10.86
CA GLY A 159 7.80 9.61 -10.68
C GLY A 159 8.84 8.89 -9.85
N LEU A 160 8.39 7.87 -9.12
CA LEU A 160 9.27 6.88 -8.49
C LEU A 160 9.06 5.56 -9.22
N LEU A 161 10.10 5.11 -9.90
CA LEU A 161 10.11 3.83 -10.61
C LEU A 161 10.84 2.79 -9.75
N THR A 162 10.15 1.74 -9.37
CA THR A 162 10.71 0.65 -8.54
C THR A 162 10.68 -0.66 -9.32
N ALA A 163 11.81 -1.34 -9.43
CA ALA A 163 11.87 -2.71 -9.96
C ALA A 163 11.33 -3.69 -8.90
N LEU A 164 10.17 -4.28 -9.17
CA LEU A 164 9.48 -5.19 -8.24
C LEU A 164 9.97 -6.63 -8.40
N ASP A 165 10.32 -7.01 -9.63
CA ASP A 165 10.71 -8.35 -9.99
C ASP A 165 11.64 -8.32 -11.20
N GLY A 166 12.74 -9.07 -11.14
CA GLY A 166 13.80 -9.04 -12.16
C GLY A 166 14.63 -7.76 -12.14
N ASP A 167 15.73 -7.80 -12.87
CA ASP A 167 16.58 -6.63 -13.11
C ASP A 167 16.14 -5.96 -14.42
N LEU A 168 15.93 -4.65 -14.38
CA LEU A 168 15.41 -3.89 -15.51
C LEU A 168 16.39 -2.80 -15.93
N THR A 169 16.61 -2.64 -17.22
CA THR A 169 17.39 -1.52 -17.77
C THR A 169 16.45 -0.41 -18.21
N VAL A 170 16.59 0.75 -17.59
CA VAL A 170 15.89 1.99 -18.00
C VAL A 170 16.74 2.69 -19.05
N ARG A 171 16.19 2.92 -20.23
CA ARG A 171 16.84 3.67 -21.33
C ARG A 171 16.16 5.01 -21.55
N PHE A 172 16.97 6.01 -21.84
CA PHE A 172 16.54 7.39 -22.11
C PHE A 172 17.51 8.07 -23.10
N ALA A 173 17.11 9.21 -23.65
CA ALA A 173 17.98 10.00 -24.51
C ALA A 173 19.25 10.40 -23.73
N GLY A 174 20.40 9.88 -24.15
CA GLY A 174 21.70 10.16 -23.54
C GLY A 174 22.23 9.11 -22.57
N GLY A 175 21.49 8.01 -22.31
CA GLY A 175 22.05 6.97 -21.45
C GLY A 175 21.11 5.84 -21.06
N GLN A 176 21.59 5.03 -20.16
CA GLN A 176 20.81 3.99 -19.51
C GLN A 176 21.28 3.76 -18.08
N LEU A 177 20.41 3.19 -17.26
CA LEU A 177 20.73 2.70 -15.93
C LEU A 177 20.05 1.35 -15.69
N THR A 178 20.63 0.53 -14.83
CA THR A 178 20.01 -0.73 -14.42
C THR A 178 19.43 -0.57 -13.02
N LEU A 179 18.17 -0.97 -12.86
CA LEU A 179 17.51 -1.14 -11.57
C LEU A 179 17.47 -2.63 -11.26
N ARG A 180 18.10 -3.03 -10.18
CA ARG A 180 17.96 -4.38 -9.64
C ARG A 180 16.64 -4.52 -8.91
N LYS A 181 16.18 -5.73 -8.73
CA LYS A 181 14.99 -6.00 -7.90
C LYS A 181 15.08 -5.28 -6.55
N GLY A 182 14.06 -4.50 -6.20
CA GLY A 182 13.97 -3.69 -4.99
C GLY A 182 14.58 -2.29 -5.09
N GLU A 183 15.32 -1.97 -6.15
CA GLU A 183 15.87 -0.63 -6.36
C GLU A 183 14.83 0.31 -6.97
N SER A 184 14.96 1.59 -6.64
CA SER A 184 14.09 2.65 -7.14
C SER A 184 14.90 3.78 -7.79
N ALA A 185 14.32 4.40 -8.81
CA ALA A 185 14.83 5.61 -9.45
C ALA A 185 13.81 6.74 -9.36
N TYR A 186 14.30 7.93 -9.11
CA TYR A 186 13.53 9.17 -9.23
C TYR A 186 13.51 9.62 -10.69
N ILE A 187 12.31 9.91 -11.21
CA ILE A 187 12.08 10.40 -12.56
C ILE A 187 11.56 11.84 -12.46
N PRO A 188 12.33 12.87 -12.86
CA PRO A 188 11.83 14.24 -12.88
C PRO A 188 10.80 14.44 -14.00
N HIS A 189 9.91 15.43 -13.86
CA HIS A 189 8.90 15.75 -14.90
C HIS A 189 9.51 16.14 -16.25
N THR A 190 10.76 16.59 -16.25
CA THR A 190 11.52 16.96 -17.48
C THR A 190 12.16 15.75 -18.15
N ALA A 191 11.98 14.55 -17.60
CA ALA A 191 12.56 13.36 -18.20
C ALA A 191 11.97 13.12 -19.60
N PRO A 192 12.82 12.73 -20.57
CA PRO A 192 12.33 12.30 -21.88
C PRO A 192 11.52 11.02 -21.75
N VAL A 193 10.96 10.55 -22.86
CA VAL A 193 10.35 9.22 -22.91
C VAL A 193 11.35 8.17 -22.45
N LEU A 194 10.92 7.34 -21.50
CA LEU A 194 11.72 6.25 -20.92
C LEU A 194 11.20 4.91 -21.40
N THR A 195 12.11 3.99 -21.68
CA THR A 195 11.78 2.60 -21.96
C THR A 195 12.44 1.67 -20.95
N LEU A 196 11.70 0.64 -20.52
CA LEU A 196 12.23 -0.46 -19.71
C LEU A 196 12.57 -1.63 -20.62
N HIS A 197 13.74 -2.22 -20.40
CA HIS A 197 14.18 -3.42 -21.08
C HIS A 197 14.51 -4.53 -20.09
N GLY A 198 14.20 -5.76 -20.44
CA GLY A 198 14.46 -6.93 -19.63
C GLY A 198 13.24 -7.85 -19.51
N LYS A 199 13.20 -8.60 -18.41
CA LYS A 199 12.06 -9.45 -18.06
C LYS A 199 11.77 -9.28 -16.57
N GLY A 200 10.59 -8.75 -16.24
CA GLY A 200 10.23 -8.46 -14.86
C GLY A 200 9.05 -7.50 -14.75
N ARG A 201 8.85 -6.97 -13.56
CA ARG A 201 7.77 -6.00 -13.25
C ARG A 201 8.34 -4.77 -12.57
N ALA A 202 7.74 -3.63 -12.87
CA ALA A 202 8.03 -2.38 -12.17
C ALA A 202 6.73 -1.69 -11.72
N ALA A 203 6.84 -0.91 -10.66
CA ALA A 203 5.84 0.05 -10.23
C ALA A 203 6.31 1.46 -10.59
N LEU A 204 5.44 2.26 -11.21
CA LEU A 204 5.64 3.69 -11.38
C LEU A 204 4.58 4.42 -10.56
N SER A 205 5.00 5.08 -9.50
CA SER A 205 4.13 5.90 -8.67
C SER A 205 4.39 7.38 -8.91
N MET A 206 3.31 8.17 -8.97
CA MET A 206 3.37 9.61 -9.24
C MET A 206 2.44 10.34 -8.28
N PRO A 207 2.81 11.53 -7.76
CA PRO A 207 1.87 12.41 -7.07
C PRO A 207 0.84 12.98 -8.05
N ARG A 208 -0.28 13.43 -7.47
CA ARG A 208 -1.33 14.18 -8.15
C ARG A 208 -1.35 15.63 -7.71
#